data_2d285aba14d90254968e37f7445aedc7
#
_entry.id   2d285aba14d90254968e37f7445aedc7
#
_cell.length_a   1.000
_cell.length_b   1.000
_cell.length_c   1.000
_cell.angle_alpha   90.00
_cell.angle_beta   90.00
_cell.angle_gamma   90.00
#
_symmetry.space_group_name_H-M   'P 1'
#
loop_
_entity.id
_entity.type
_entity.pdbx_description
1 polymer ?
#
loop_
_entity_poly.entity_id
_entity_poly.type
_entity_poly.pdbx_seq_one_letter_code
_entity_poly.pdbx_strand_id
1 'polypeptide(L)'
;TQIRPNGGVRRVIASALVQFQLSDPDPARRIAALDAIARSPSEDQLGPLRASIEDEPDDDIRARKQRQAGMLAASFGATPEIRIEAIEALSDEIAVDVRAALNQILATRPGVAATLPQDANIARTLTPGEDVTDAAAYAQLVEAGLAQPVQGRDAIKAALTANITEGSAGGVPLGQLGSEAARARAYEALAAAGSVPPLVTEADRQAALASHVFYEEYAEPDPAITTAARAALDEIETRVLLWQGLDLGLDSLSLASIYFLAAIGLAITFGVMGVINMAHGEFIMMGAYTGFVVQQVIPDYTLSLVVALPLAFLVTFAAGVAMERLVIRWLYHRPLETLLATFGISIALQQLAKNIFGTQARPLTSPSWLDGAWV
;
A
#
# COMPACT_ATOMS: atom_id res chain seq x y z
N THR A 1 7.05 -23.64 41.71
CA THR A 1 6.54 -24.30 40.51
C THR A 1 5.85 -23.22 39.64
N GLN A 2 6.50 -22.79 38.55
CA GLN A 2 5.85 -21.90 37.58
C GLN A 2 4.81 -22.73 36.82
N ILE A 3 3.53 -22.45 37.08
CA ILE A 3 2.42 -22.99 36.29
C ILE A 3 2.48 -22.33 34.91
N ARG A 4 2.77 -23.10 33.86
CA ARG A 4 2.65 -22.63 32.48
C ARG A 4 1.23 -22.88 31.99
N PRO A 5 0.37 -21.86 31.90
CA PRO A 5 -1.00 -22.03 31.42
C PRO A 5 -0.98 -22.48 29.94
N ASN A 6 -1.96 -23.29 29.55
CA ASN A 6 -2.15 -23.70 28.17
C ASN A 6 -2.54 -22.50 27.29
N GLY A 7 -2.54 -22.65 25.94
CA GLY A 7 -2.81 -21.56 25.02
C GLY A 7 -4.18 -20.89 25.22
N GLY A 8 -5.21 -21.67 25.59
CA GLY A 8 -6.55 -21.14 25.88
C GLY A 8 -6.59 -20.27 27.12
N VAL A 9 -6.00 -20.73 28.23
CA VAL A 9 -5.92 -19.96 29.48
C VAL A 9 -5.10 -18.67 29.29
N ARG A 10 -4.01 -18.72 28.52
CA ARG A 10 -3.24 -17.49 28.19
C ARG A 10 -4.08 -16.47 27.44
N ARG A 11 -4.92 -16.92 26.50
CA ARG A 11 -5.80 -16.02 25.72
C ARG A 11 -6.81 -15.33 26.60
N VAL A 12 -7.49 -16.09 27.49
CA VAL A 12 -8.45 -15.54 28.45
C VAL A 12 -7.80 -14.55 29.42
N ILE A 13 -6.61 -14.88 29.93
CA ILE A 13 -5.86 -13.96 30.81
C ILE A 13 -5.45 -12.69 30.03
N ALA A 14 -4.99 -12.82 28.78
CA ALA A 14 -4.60 -11.68 27.96
C ALA A 14 -5.79 -10.76 27.69
N SER A 15 -6.97 -11.31 27.33
CA SER A 15 -8.21 -10.54 27.13
C SER A 15 -8.62 -9.81 28.41
N ALA A 16 -8.62 -10.50 29.56
CA ALA A 16 -8.93 -9.88 30.85
C ALA A 16 -7.94 -8.78 31.25
N LEU A 17 -6.63 -8.97 30.98
CA LEU A 17 -5.62 -7.95 31.25
C LEU A 17 -5.82 -6.69 30.40
N VAL A 18 -6.15 -6.85 29.10
CA VAL A 18 -6.43 -5.74 28.20
C VAL A 18 -7.59 -4.89 28.74
N GLN A 19 -8.64 -5.50 29.23
CA GLN A 19 -9.78 -4.79 29.83
C GLN A 19 -9.36 -3.83 30.96
N PHE A 20 -8.48 -4.29 31.89
CA PHE A 20 -7.97 -3.45 32.98
C PHE A 20 -7.01 -2.36 32.48
N GLN A 21 -6.23 -2.66 31.45
CA GLN A 21 -5.27 -1.69 30.87
C GLN A 21 -5.94 -0.56 30.09
N LEU A 22 -7.16 -0.74 29.59
CA LEU A 22 -7.92 0.31 28.89
C LEU A 22 -8.24 1.52 29.78
N SER A 23 -8.30 1.35 31.10
CA SER A 23 -8.56 2.41 32.09
C SER A 23 -7.37 2.63 33.03
N ASP A 24 -6.16 2.21 32.63
CA ASP A 24 -4.94 2.44 33.43
C ASP A 24 -4.62 3.93 33.52
N PRO A 25 -4.19 4.46 34.67
CA PRO A 25 -3.75 5.84 34.80
C PRO A 25 -2.62 6.25 33.84
N ASP A 26 -1.75 5.30 33.48
CA ASP A 26 -0.65 5.51 32.55
C ASP A 26 -1.15 5.49 31.08
N PRO A 27 -1.06 6.61 30.31
CA PRO A 27 -1.43 6.65 28.90
C PRO A 27 -0.72 5.61 28.05
N ALA A 28 0.55 5.31 28.34
CA ALA A 28 1.32 4.33 27.58
C ALA A 28 0.73 2.92 27.67
N ARG A 29 0.15 2.57 28.83
CA ARG A 29 -0.52 1.28 29.01
C ARG A 29 -1.87 1.23 28.31
N ARG A 30 -2.63 2.35 28.27
CA ARG A 30 -3.87 2.43 27.51
C ARG A 30 -3.61 2.27 26.01
N ILE A 31 -2.56 2.91 25.49
CA ILE A 31 -2.14 2.75 24.10
C ILE A 31 -1.71 1.31 23.81
N ALA A 32 -0.93 0.68 24.71
CA ALA A 32 -0.51 -0.70 24.55
C ALA A 32 -1.71 -1.69 24.53
N ALA A 33 -2.76 -1.40 25.32
CA ALA A 33 -4.01 -2.17 25.29
C ALA A 33 -4.72 -2.04 23.93
N LEU A 34 -4.81 -0.82 23.38
CA LEU A 34 -5.38 -0.59 22.05
C LEU A 34 -4.57 -1.29 20.96
N ASP A 35 -3.24 -1.28 21.05
CA ASP A 35 -2.38 -2.02 20.13
C ASP A 35 -2.57 -3.54 20.22
N ALA A 36 -2.86 -4.05 21.41
CA ALA A 36 -3.15 -5.48 21.61
C ALA A 36 -4.50 -5.86 20.98
N ILE A 37 -5.53 -5.05 21.13
CA ILE A 37 -6.84 -5.22 20.50
C ILE A 37 -6.69 -5.17 18.97
N ALA A 38 -5.97 -4.19 18.42
CA ALA A 38 -5.77 -4.04 16.99
C ALA A 38 -5.08 -5.27 16.35
N ARG A 39 -4.14 -5.91 17.08
CA ARG A 39 -3.44 -7.11 16.60
C ARG A 39 -4.28 -8.38 16.62
N SER A 40 -5.25 -8.46 17.52
CA SER A 40 -6.08 -9.66 17.69
C SER A 40 -7.49 -9.25 18.12
N PRO A 41 -8.27 -8.69 17.20
CA PRO A 41 -9.64 -8.25 17.49
C PRO A 41 -10.54 -9.44 17.83
N SER A 42 -11.43 -9.28 18.82
CA SER A 42 -12.40 -10.28 19.23
C SER A 42 -13.67 -9.65 19.79
N GLU A 43 -14.78 -10.37 19.72
CA GLU A 43 -16.10 -9.91 20.15
C GLU A 43 -16.14 -9.49 21.61
N ASP A 44 -15.48 -10.23 22.50
CA ASP A 44 -15.44 -10.00 23.96
C ASP A 44 -14.75 -8.67 24.35
N GLN A 45 -14.01 -8.05 23.44
CA GLN A 45 -13.34 -6.77 23.68
C GLN A 45 -14.25 -5.56 23.44
N LEU A 46 -15.33 -5.68 22.67
CA LEU A 46 -16.20 -4.57 22.29
C LEU A 46 -16.84 -3.88 23.49
N GLY A 47 -17.43 -4.67 24.41
CA GLY A 47 -18.08 -4.13 25.62
C GLY A 47 -17.11 -3.34 26.53
N PRO A 48 -15.99 -3.94 26.95
CA PRO A 48 -14.99 -3.24 27.76
C PRO A 48 -14.41 -2.00 27.09
N LEU A 49 -14.14 -2.06 25.78
CA LEU A 49 -13.61 -0.91 25.05
C LEU A 49 -14.61 0.25 25.03
N ARG A 50 -15.89 -0.01 24.72
CA ARG A 50 -16.94 1.02 24.76
C ARG A 50 -17.09 1.65 26.14
N ALA A 51 -17.08 0.84 27.20
CA ALA A 51 -17.18 1.34 28.57
C ALA A 51 -16.01 2.24 28.98
N SER A 52 -14.83 2.07 28.37
CA SER A 52 -13.64 2.86 28.67
C SER A 52 -13.53 4.19 27.93
N ILE A 53 -14.49 4.54 27.05
CA ILE A 53 -14.45 5.74 26.22
C ILE A 53 -14.87 6.99 27.02
N GLU A 54 -15.95 6.90 27.80
CA GLU A 54 -16.52 8.06 28.52
C GLU A 54 -15.54 8.66 29.52
N ASP A 55 -14.78 7.83 30.22
CA ASP A 55 -13.85 8.24 31.27
C ASP A 55 -12.43 8.52 30.72
N GLU A 56 -12.20 8.52 29.41
CA GLU A 56 -10.88 8.78 28.83
C GLU A 56 -10.57 10.29 28.84
N PRO A 57 -9.53 10.70 29.59
CA PRO A 57 -9.19 12.13 29.71
C PRO A 57 -8.41 12.67 28.50
N ASP A 58 -7.75 11.80 27.73
CA ASP A 58 -6.93 12.18 26.58
C ASP A 58 -7.77 12.08 25.30
N ASP A 59 -7.91 13.18 24.57
CA ASP A 59 -8.76 13.28 23.40
C ASP A 59 -8.26 12.40 22.23
N ASP A 60 -6.96 12.25 22.05
CA ASP A 60 -6.36 11.43 20.99
C ASP A 60 -6.61 9.92 21.28
N ILE A 61 -6.43 9.52 22.54
CA ILE A 61 -6.71 8.15 22.97
C ILE A 61 -8.21 7.88 22.89
N ARG A 62 -9.06 8.83 23.24
CA ARG A 62 -10.52 8.73 23.14
C ARG A 62 -10.95 8.53 21.69
N ALA A 63 -10.46 9.33 20.77
CA ALA A 63 -10.74 9.21 19.33
C ALA A 63 -10.29 7.83 18.82
N ARG A 64 -9.10 7.36 19.23
CA ARG A 64 -8.60 6.04 18.87
C ARG A 64 -9.47 4.91 19.45
N LYS A 65 -9.95 5.03 20.69
CA LYS A 65 -10.89 4.06 21.30
C LYS A 65 -12.21 4.02 20.54
N GLN A 66 -12.76 5.18 20.18
CA GLN A 66 -14.01 5.29 19.41
C GLN A 66 -13.88 4.59 18.05
N ARG A 67 -12.84 4.92 17.29
CA ARG A 67 -12.56 4.28 16.00
C ARG A 67 -12.40 2.77 16.13
N GLN A 68 -11.65 2.31 17.10
CA GLN A 68 -11.42 0.88 17.31
C GLN A 68 -12.68 0.14 17.78
N ALA A 69 -13.52 0.79 18.60
CA ALA A 69 -14.84 0.26 18.98
C ALA A 69 -15.78 0.19 17.77
N GLY A 70 -15.72 1.16 16.86
CA GLY A 70 -16.41 1.14 15.56
C GLY A 70 -16.00 -0.07 14.72
N MET A 71 -14.69 -0.30 14.55
CA MET A 71 -14.18 -1.46 13.80
C MET A 71 -14.59 -2.81 14.41
N LEU A 72 -14.56 -2.93 15.75
CA LEU A 72 -15.03 -4.12 16.42
C LEU A 72 -16.55 -4.30 16.26
N ALA A 73 -17.32 -3.22 16.34
CA ALA A 73 -18.76 -3.27 16.13
C ALA A 73 -19.14 -3.64 14.69
N ALA A 74 -18.41 -3.15 13.70
CA ALA A 74 -18.57 -3.52 12.30
C ALA A 74 -18.31 -5.01 12.06
N SER A 75 -17.32 -5.58 12.76
CA SER A 75 -16.93 -6.99 12.61
C SER A 75 -17.79 -7.95 13.47
N PHE A 76 -18.12 -7.56 14.71
CA PHE A 76 -18.68 -8.45 15.73
C PHE A 76 -19.97 -7.93 16.37
N GLY A 77 -20.62 -6.89 15.82
CA GLY A 77 -21.89 -6.39 16.32
C GLY A 77 -22.95 -7.50 16.38
N ALA A 78 -23.76 -7.48 17.43
CA ALA A 78 -24.70 -8.56 17.75
C ALA A 78 -25.82 -8.75 16.68
N THR A 79 -26.14 -7.70 15.92
CA THR A 79 -27.13 -7.76 14.83
C THR A 79 -26.58 -7.12 13.56
N PRO A 80 -27.10 -7.48 12.37
CA PRO A 80 -26.72 -6.85 11.12
C PRO A 80 -26.86 -5.32 11.12
N GLU A 81 -27.93 -4.80 11.76
CA GLU A 81 -28.20 -3.37 11.83
C GLU A 81 -27.09 -2.63 12.61
N ILE A 82 -26.67 -3.17 13.75
CA ILE A 82 -25.57 -2.60 14.56
C ILE A 82 -24.25 -2.60 13.75
N ARG A 83 -24.02 -3.66 12.99
CA ARG A 83 -22.82 -3.77 12.15
C ARG A 83 -22.85 -2.77 11.00
N ILE A 84 -23.99 -2.62 10.33
CA ILE A 84 -24.17 -1.66 9.24
C ILE A 84 -24.00 -0.23 9.76
N GLU A 85 -24.66 0.14 10.87
CA GLU A 85 -24.50 1.45 11.48
C GLU A 85 -23.03 1.77 11.83
N ALA A 86 -22.30 0.77 12.36
CA ALA A 86 -20.89 0.92 12.67
C ALA A 86 -20.03 1.08 11.40
N ILE A 87 -20.35 0.36 10.32
CA ILE A 87 -19.66 0.48 9.02
C ILE A 87 -19.92 1.86 8.42
N GLU A 88 -21.15 2.34 8.43
CA GLU A 88 -21.53 3.66 7.92
C GLU A 88 -20.81 4.77 8.71
N ALA A 89 -20.77 4.66 10.04
CA ALA A 89 -20.03 5.62 10.87
C ALA A 89 -18.51 5.64 10.60
N LEU A 90 -17.94 4.54 10.12
CA LEU A 90 -16.53 4.46 9.74
C LEU A 90 -16.22 5.05 8.37
N SER A 91 -17.22 5.33 7.53
CA SER A 91 -17.00 5.93 6.19
C SER A 91 -16.39 7.34 6.26
N ASP A 92 -16.53 8.03 7.39
CA ASP A 92 -15.90 9.32 7.64
C ASP A 92 -14.40 9.24 7.97
N GLU A 93 -13.90 8.06 8.30
CA GLU A 93 -12.54 7.83 8.76
C GLU A 93 -11.63 7.36 7.62
N ILE A 94 -10.67 8.17 7.20
CA ILE A 94 -9.73 7.82 6.10
C ILE A 94 -8.55 6.94 6.56
N ALA A 95 -8.53 6.54 7.82
CA ALA A 95 -7.42 5.80 8.43
C ALA A 95 -7.20 4.41 7.78
N VAL A 96 -5.92 4.00 7.72
CA VAL A 96 -5.53 2.73 7.06
C VAL A 96 -6.09 1.51 7.79
N ASP A 97 -6.19 1.56 9.11
CA ASP A 97 -6.74 0.50 9.95
C ASP A 97 -8.24 0.28 9.70
N VAL A 98 -9.01 1.35 9.48
CA VAL A 98 -10.42 1.27 9.09
C VAL A 98 -10.59 0.59 7.75
N ARG A 99 -9.83 1.00 6.73
CA ARG A 99 -9.86 0.35 5.41
C ARG A 99 -9.48 -1.12 5.48
N ALA A 100 -8.50 -1.47 6.32
CA ALA A 100 -8.12 -2.86 6.53
C ALA A 100 -9.25 -3.69 7.17
N ALA A 101 -9.94 -3.14 8.17
CA ALA A 101 -11.07 -3.78 8.83
C ALA A 101 -12.26 -3.99 7.86
N LEU A 102 -12.60 -2.98 7.06
CA LEU A 102 -13.67 -3.08 6.05
C LEU A 102 -13.31 -4.08 4.94
N ASN A 103 -12.06 -4.10 4.47
CA ASN A 103 -11.59 -5.09 3.51
C ASN A 103 -11.63 -6.52 4.07
N GLN A 104 -11.46 -6.70 5.38
CA GLN A 104 -11.60 -8.02 6.00
C GLN A 104 -13.06 -8.52 5.98
N ILE A 105 -14.05 -7.62 6.11
CA ILE A 105 -15.47 -7.96 5.93
C ILE A 105 -15.75 -8.39 4.49
N LEU A 106 -15.06 -7.78 3.52
CA LEU A 106 -15.16 -8.09 2.09
C LEU A 106 -14.22 -9.22 1.65
N ALA A 107 -13.57 -9.93 2.58
CA ALA A 107 -12.73 -11.07 2.22
C ALA A 107 -13.54 -12.13 1.49
N THR A 108 -12.99 -12.65 0.39
CA THR A 108 -13.63 -13.67 -0.43
C THR A 108 -12.90 -15.00 -0.34
N ARG A 109 -13.62 -16.04 -0.69
CA ARG A 109 -13.08 -17.38 -0.92
C ARG A 109 -13.53 -17.90 -2.28
N PRO A 110 -12.69 -18.63 -3.01
CA PRO A 110 -13.08 -19.20 -4.28
C PRO A 110 -14.11 -20.32 -4.06
N GLY A 111 -15.07 -20.39 -4.96
CA GLY A 111 -16.08 -21.42 -5.00
C GLY A 111 -16.27 -21.95 -6.42
N VAL A 112 -16.74 -23.19 -6.53
CA VAL A 112 -17.10 -23.81 -7.80
C VAL A 112 -18.32 -24.68 -7.60
N ALA A 113 -19.27 -24.62 -8.55
CA ALA A 113 -20.50 -25.41 -8.51
C ALA A 113 -21.02 -25.65 -9.93
N ALA A 114 -21.92 -26.63 -10.11
CA ALA A 114 -22.58 -26.86 -11.39
C ALA A 114 -23.51 -25.67 -11.79
N THR A 115 -24.09 -25.00 -10.80
CA THR A 115 -24.91 -23.78 -10.95
C THR A 115 -24.59 -22.81 -9.83
N LEU A 116 -24.72 -21.52 -10.09
CA LEU A 116 -24.45 -20.49 -9.08
C LEU A 116 -25.37 -20.68 -7.86
N PRO A 117 -24.83 -20.80 -6.63
CA PRO A 117 -25.65 -20.92 -5.41
C PRO A 117 -26.52 -19.68 -5.20
N GLN A 118 -27.80 -19.90 -4.87
CA GLN A 118 -28.76 -18.80 -4.64
C GLN A 118 -28.67 -18.22 -3.21
N ASP A 119 -28.21 -19.04 -2.27
CA ASP A 119 -28.14 -18.67 -0.84
C ASP A 119 -26.75 -18.17 -0.40
N ALA A 120 -25.81 -18.08 -1.34
CA ALA A 120 -24.46 -17.60 -1.09
C ALA A 120 -24.31 -16.10 -1.41
N ASN A 121 -23.53 -15.39 -0.62
CA ASN A 121 -23.21 -13.99 -0.86
C ASN A 121 -22.08 -13.90 -1.89
N ILE A 122 -22.45 -13.86 -3.17
CA ILE A 122 -21.51 -13.89 -4.30
C ILE A 122 -20.89 -12.51 -4.54
N ALA A 123 -19.57 -12.43 -4.50
CA ALA A 123 -18.82 -11.22 -4.80
C ALA A 123 -18.72 -10.99 -6.31
N ARG A 124 -18.34 -12.03 -7.06
CA ARG A 124 -18.25 -12.02 -8.53
C ARG A 124 -18.19 -13.44 -9.08
N THR A 125 -18.55 -13.59 -10.33
CA THR A 125 -18.29 -14.79 -11.11
C THR A 125 -16.91 -14.70 -11.76
N LEU A 126 -16.24 -15.84 -11.94
CA LEU A 126 -14.92 -15.93 -12.55
C LEU A 126 -15.01 -16.68 -13.87
N THR A 127 -14.29 -16.20 -14.88
CA THR A 127 -14.16 -16.84 -16.19
C THR A 127 -12.81 -17.54 -16.28
N PRO A 128 -12.77 -18.90 -16.42
CA PRO A 128 -11.50 -19.59 -16.70
C PRO A 128 -10.83 -19.04 -17.97
N GLY A 129 -9.52 -18.88 -17.92
CA GLY A 129 -8.73 -18.30 -19.02
C GLY A 129 -8.65 -16.77 -19.01
N GLU A 130 -9.53 -16.06 -18.27
CA GLU A 130 -9.52 -14.59 -18.13
C GLU A 130 -9.22 -14.18 -16.69
N ASP A 131 -10.12 -14.48 -15.75
CA ASP A 131 -10.00 -14.10 -14.34
C ASP A 131 -9.13 -15.06 -13.53
N VAL A 132 -9.15 -16.34 -13.92
CA VAL A 132 -8.41 -17.42 -13.28
C VAL A 132 -7.84 -18.32 -14.37
N THR A 133 -6.60 -18.79 -14.20
CA THR A 133 -6.01 -19.71 -15.18
C THR A 133 -6.78 -21.03 -15.23
N ASP A 134 -6.89 -21.66 -16.41
CA ASP A 134 -7.55 -22.97 -16.58
C ASP A 134 -7.00 -24.02 -15.63
N ALA A 135 -5.69 -23.99 -15.38
CA ALA A 135 -5.04 -24.91 -14.45
C ALA A 135 -5.50 -24.70 -13.00
N ALA A 136 -5.64 -23.45 -12.56
CA ALA A 136 -6.11 -23.12 -11.22
C ALA A 136 -7.61 -23.42 -11.07
N ALA A 137 -8.42 -23.08 -12.07
CA ALA A 137 -9.84 -23.42 -12.11
C ALA A 137 -10.07 -24.93 -12.06
N TYR A 138 -9.30 -25.69 -12.84
CA TYR A 138 -9.39 -27.15 -12.80
C TYR A 138 -8.95 -27.74 -11.45
N ALA A 139 -7.92 -27.15 -10.80
CA ALA A 139 -7.51 -27.55 -9.46
C ALA A 139 -8.65 -27.36 -8.43
N GLN A 140 -9.43 -26.28 -8.54
CA GLN A 140 -10.62 -26.06 -7.70
C GLN A 140 -11.68 -27.13 -7.91
N LEU A 141 -11.91 -27.57 -9.15
CA LEU A 141 -12.83 -28.69 -9.43
C LEU A 141 -12.36 -30.00 -8.76
N VAL A 142 -11.06 -30.25 -8.81
CA VAL A 142 -10.47 -31.44 -8.17
C VAL A 142 -10.59 -31.37 -6.65
N GLU A 143 -10.31 -30.20 -6.05
CA GLU A 143 -10.41 -29.96 -4.60
C GLU A 143 -11.86 -30.10 -4.11
N ALA A 144 -12.81 -29.62 -4.92
CA ALA A 144 -14.25 -29.77 -4.66
C ALA A 144 -14.79 -31.20 -4.93
N GLY A 145 -13.97 -32.10 -5.45
CA GLY A 145 -14.39 -33.47 -5.82
C GLY A 145 -15.28 -33.54 -7.06
N LEU A 146 -15.34 -32.49 -7.87
CA LEU A 146 -16.15 -32.38 -9.09
C LEU A 146 -15.41 -32.84 -10.33
N ALA A 147 -14.09 -33.00 -10.28
CA ALA A 147 -13.27 -33.52 -11.35
C ALA A 147 -12.19 -34.43 -10.79
N GLN A 148 -11.67 -35.30 -11.66
CA GLN A 148 -10.56 -36.20 -11.30
C GLN A 148 -9.21 -35.46 -11.43
N PRO A 149 -8.23 -35.74 -10.55
CA PRO A 149 -6.91 -35.16 -10.66
C PRO A 149 -6.21 -35.59 -11.95
N VAL A 150 -5.51 -34.63 -12.57
CA VAL A 150 -4.70 -34.93 -13.78
C VAL A 150 -3.53 -35.85 -13.42
N GLN A 151 -3.40 -36.93 -14.13
CA GLN A 151 -2.31 -37.91 -13.92
C GLN A 151 -0.99 -37.33 -14.47
N GLY A 152 -0.07 -36.98 -13.56
CA GLY A 152 1.27 -36.58 -13.94
C GLY A 152 2.11 -37.72 -14.53
N ARG A 153 3.19 -37.34 -15.23
CA ARG A 153 4.11 -38.35 -15.86
C ARG A 153 4.62 -39.39 -14.89
N ASP A 154 4.90 -39.01 -13.66
CA ASP A 154 5.42 -39.94 -12.64
C ASP A 154 4.32 -40.88 -12.14
N ALA A 155 3.09 -40.39 -11.98
CA ALA A 155 1.94 -41.23 -11.64
C ALA A 155 1.63 -42.25 -12.75
N ILE A 156 1.64 -41.82 -14.00
CA ILE A 156 1.49 -42.74 -15.15
C ILE A 156 2.60 -43.79 -15.15
N LYS A 157 3.85 -43.41 -14.95
CA LYS A 157 5.00 -44.31 -14.87
C LYS A 157 4.86 -45.33 -13.73
N ALA A 158 4.48 -44.85 -12.55
CA ALA A 158 4.26 -45.72 -11.39
C ALA A 158 3.12 -46.72 -11.63
N ALA A 159 2.00 -46.24 -12.20
CA ALA A 159 0.87 -47.10 -12.54
C ALA A 159 1.24 -48.18 -13.59
N LEU A 160 1.96 -47.78 -14.65
CA LEU A 160 2.45 -48.75 -15.65
C LEU A 160 3.41 -49.77 -15.03
N THR A 161 4.32 -49.34 -14.15
CA THR A 161 5.29 -50.22 -13.47
C THR A 161 4.59 -51.23 -12.56
N ALA A 162 3.55 -50.79 -11.84
CA ALA A 162 2.76 -51.63 -10.94
C ALA A 162 1.91 -52.69 -11.69
N ASN A 163 1.62 -52.47 -12.98
CA ASN A 163 0.77 -53.32 -13.82
C ASN A 163 1.56 -54.03 -14.95
N ILE A 164 2.85 -54.30 -14.73
CA ILE A 164 3.64 -55.07 -15.67
C ILE A 164 3.26 -56.56 -15.56
N THR A 165 2.80 -57.13 -16.65
CA THR A 165 2.51 -58.57 -16.79
C THR A 165 3.19 -59.12 -18.05
N GLU A 166 3.90 -60.23 -17.93
CA GLU A 166 4.56 -60.93 -19.06
C GLU A 166 5.40 -60.04 -20.00
N GLY A 167 6.12 -59.00 -19.38
CA GLY A 167 6.99 -58.10 -20.16
C GLY A 167 6.26 -56.97 -20.91
N SER A 168 4.99 -56.78 -20.62
CA SER A 168 4.16 -55.67 -21.16
C SER A 168 3.38 -54.96 -20.05
N ALA A 169 2.97 -53.74 -20.30
CA ALA A 169 2.03 -52.99 -19.46
C ALA A 169 0.88 -52.49 -20.33
N GLY A 170 -0.36 -52.80 -19.96
CA GLY A 170 -1.54 -52.48 -20.77
C GLY A 170 -1.45 -52.97 -22.21
N GLY A 171 -0.86 -54.15 -22.43
CA GLY A 171 -0.67 -54.75 -23.76
C GLY A 171 0.47 -54.14 -24.61
N VAL A 172 1.19 -53.13 -24.10
CA VAL A 172 2.32 -52.48 -24.79
C VAL A 172 3.63 -53.06 -24.25
N PRO A 173 4.53 -53.62 -25.11
CA PRO A 173 5.82 -54.16 -24.68
C PRO A 173 6.69 -53.10 -24.00
N LEU A 174 7.42 -53.45 -22.93
CA LEU A 174 8.27 -52.54 -22.15
C LEU A 174 9.26 -51.76 -23.03
N GLY A 175 9.84 -52.38 -24.06
CA GLY A 175 10.76 -51.72 -24.99
C GLY A 175 10.14 -50.60 -25.82
N GLN A 176 8.81 -50.53 -25.91
CA GLN A 176 8.09 -49.47 -26.63
C GLN A 176 7.59 -48.33 -25.74
N LEU A 177 7.65 -48.48 -24.42
CA LEU A 177 7.19 -47.48 -23.45
C LEU A 177 8.12 -46.24 -23.33
N GLY A 178 9.14 -46.12 -24.18
CA GLY A 178 10.04 -44.98 -24.23
C GLY A 178 9.35 -43.67 -24.65
N SER A 179 8.32 -43.75 -25.50
CA SER A 179 7.58 -42.57 -25.96
C SER A 179 6.37 -42.22 -25.06
N GLU A 180 6.01 -40.96 -24.98
CA GLU A 180 4.85 -40.49 -24.21
C GLU A 180 3.53 -41.06 -24.76
N ALA A 181 3.40 -41.09 -26.07
CA ALA A 181 2.23 -41.66 -26.75
C ALA A 181 2.05 -43.17 -26.48
N ALA A 182 3.14 -43.93 -26.37
CA ALA A 182 3.05 -45.35 -26.02
C ALA A 182 2.66 -45.57 -24.56
N ARG A 183 3.17 -44.73 -23.64
CA ARG A 183 2.77 -44.76 -22.23
C ARG A 183 1.30 -44.36 -22.05
N ALA A 184 0.81 -43.35 -22.78
CA ALA A 184 -0.60 -42.96 -22.74
C ALA A 184 -1.51 -44.11 -23.21
N ARG A 185 -1.21 -44.75 -24.36
CA ARG A 185 -1.97 -45.91 -24.84
C ARG A 185 -1.97 -47.11 -23.88
N ALA A 186 -0.82 -47.38 -23.25
CA ALA A 186 -0.72 -48.44 -22.26
C ALA A 186 -1.56 -48.10 -21.00
N TYR A 187 -1.54 -46.88 -20.58
CA TYR A 187 -2.34 -46.39 -19.44
C TYR A 187 -3.84 -46.45 -19.75
N GLU A 188 -4.25 -45.98 -20.94
CA GLU A 188 -5.66 -46.05 -21.41
C GLU A 188 -6.17 -47.49 -21.44
N ALA A 189 -5.33 -48.44 -21.91
CA ALA A 189 -5.71 -49.85 -21.90
C ALA A 189 -5.88 -50.40 -20.47
N LEU A 190 -5.04 -49.99 -19.51
CA LEU A 190 -5.20 -50.34 -18.10
C LEU A 190 -6.43 -49.67 -17.48
N ALA A 191 -6.74 -48.44 -17.87
CA ALA A 191 -7.93 -47.72 -17.44
C ALA A 191 -9.20 -48.40 -17.97
N ALA A 192 -9.21 -48.80 -19.25
CA ALA A 192 -10.32 -49.55 -19.84
C ALA A 192 -10.54 -50.91 -19.17
N ALA A 193 -9.46 -51.54 -18.67
CA ALA A 193 -9.53 -52.78 -17.89
C ALA A 193 -9.92 -52.55 -16.41
N GLY A 194 -10.13 -51.30 -15.98
CA GLY A 194 -10.46 -50.93 -14.58
C GLY A 194 -9.32 -51.06 -13.58
N SER A 195 -8.08 -51.23 -14.06
CA SER A 195 -6.88 -51.41 -13.21
C SER A 195 -6.33 -50.08 -12.68
N VAL A 196 -6.60 -48.97 -13.35
CA VAL A 196 -6.18 -47.61 -12.98
C VAL A 196 -7.32 -46.64 -13.28
N PRO A 197 -7.35 -45.44 -12.65
CA PRO A 197 -8.31 -44.38 -12.99
C PRO A 197 -8.20 -43.93 -14.45
N PRO A 198 -9.28 -43.43 -15.08
CA PRO A 198 -9.25 -42.91 -16.44
C PRO A 198 -8.20 -41.81 -16.61
N LEU A 199 -7.55 -41.73 -17.77
CA LEU A 199 -6.65 -40.64 -18.11
C LEU A 199 -7.47 -39.37 -18.39
N VAL A 200 -7.19 -38.29 -17.66
CA VAL A 200 -7.84 -36.98 -17.89
C VAL A 200 -7.18 -36.36 -19.11
N THR A 201 -7.96 -36.18 -20.19
CA THR A 201 -7.50 -35.51 -21.41
C THR A 201 -7.71 -34.00 -21.32
N GLU A 202 -7.10 -33.23 -22.25
CA GLU A 202 -7.34 -31.81 -22.35
C GLU A 202 -8.82 -31.50 -22.70
N ALA A 203 -9.45 -32.34 -23.52
CA ALA A 203 -10.87 -32.20 -23.84
C ALA A 203 -11.76 -32.42 -22.60
N ASP A 204 -11.43 -33.40 -21.75
CA ASP A 204 -12.16 -33.61 -20.48
C ASP A 204 -12.00 -32.43 -19.53
N ARG A 205 -10.81 -31.82 -19.48
CA ARG A 205 -10.56 -30.60 -18.66
C ARG A 205 -11.41 -29.45 -19.17
N GLN A 206 -11.39 -29.17 -20.46
CA GLN A 206 -12.18 -28.09 -21.07
C GLN A 206 -13.69 -28.32 -20.90
N ALA A 207 -14.15 -29.53 -21.05
CA ALA A 207 -15.54 -29.90 -20.81
C ALA A 207 -15.94 -29.69 -19.35
N ALA A 208 -15.08 -30.07 -18.40
CA ALA A 208 -15.31 -29.89 -16.99
C ALA A 208 -15.33 -28.37 -16.63
N LEU A 209 -14.41 -27.58 -17.17
CA LEU A 209 -14.40 -26.12 -16.97
C LEU A 209 -15.67 -25.46 -17.54
N ALA A 210 -16.10 -25.87 -18.74
CA ALA A 210 -17.29 -25.31 -19.39
C ALA A 210 -18.62 -25.68 -18.71
N SER A 211 -18.64 -26.80 -17.95
CA SER A 211 -19.85 -27.29 -17.29
C SER A 211 -20.05 -26.80 -15.87
N HIS A 212 -19.13 -25.99 -15.33
CA HIS A 212 -19.20 -25.48 -13.97
C HIS A 212 -19.07 -23.97 -13.95
N VAL A 213 -19.64 -23.36 -12.89
CA VAL A 213 -19.53 -21.92 -12.62
C VAL A 213 -18.50 -21.71 -11.52
N PHE A 214 -17.54 -20.83 -11.79
CA PHE A 214 -16.53 -20.40 -10.83
C PHE A 214 -16.93 -19.04 -10.29
N TYR A 215 -16.75 -18.83 -9.00
CA TYR A 215 -17.14 -17.60 -8.35
C TYR A 215 -16.27 -17.31 -7.12
N GLU A 216 -16.28 -16.06 -6.70
CA GLU A 216 -15.81 -15.67 -5.38
C GLU A 216 -17.02 -15.39 -4.50
N GLU A 217 -17.05 -16.01 -3.33
CA GLU A 217 -18.05 -15.83 -2.31
C GLU A 217 -17.47 -15.03 -1.14
N TYR A 218 -18.18 -14.05 -0.64
CA TYR A 218 -17.77 -13.37 0.59
C TYR A 218 -17.74 -14.34 1.77
N ALA A 219 -16.74 -14.18 2.66
CA ALA A 219 -16.72 -14.88 3.93
C ALA A 219 -17.87 -14.42 4.84
N GLU A 220 -18.34 -13.19 4.66
CA GLU A 220 -19.52 -12.62 5.31
C GLU A 220 -20.79 -13.08 4.58
N PRO A 221 -21.68 -13.81 5.26
CA PRO A 221 -22.86 -14.36 4.60
C PRO A 221 -23.95 -13.32 4.30
N ASP A 222 -23.99 -12.18 5.03
CA ASP A 222 -25.04 -11.17 4.87
C ASP A 222 -24.70 -10.17 3.74
N PRO A 223 -25.48 -10.15 2.64
CA PRO A 223 -25.27 -9.21 1.55
C PRO A 223 -25.44 -7.73 1.93
N ALA A 224 -26.26 -7.43 2.95
CA ALA A 224 -26.45 -6.04 3.39
C ALA A 224 -25.18 -5.49 4.05
N ILE A 225 -24.49 -6.32 4.84
CA ILE A 225 -23.22 -5.94 5.49
C ILE A 225 -22.11 -5.73 4.46
N THR A 226 -21.98 -6.64 3.48
CA THR A 226 -20.96 -6.49 2.44
C THR A 226 -21.25 -5.31 1.50
N THR A 227 -22.55 -5.02 1.25
CA THR A 227 -22.93 -3.83 0.49
C THR A 227 -22.58 -2.55 1.24
N ALA A 228 -22.88 -2.47 2.53
CA ALA A 228 -22.51 -1.33 3.36
C ALA A 228 -20.98 -1.14 3.44
N ALA A 229 -20.22 -2.25 3.64
CA ALA A 229 -18.76 -2.19 3.70
C ALA A 229 -18.15 -1.71 2.37
N ARG A 230 -18.71 -2.13 1.23
CA ARG A 230 -18.26 -1.66 -0.08
C ARG A 230 -18.56 -0.17 -0.27
N ALA A 231 -19.77 0.26 0.05
CA ALA A 231 -20.17 1.66 -0.04
C ALA A 231 -19.28 2.56 0.84
N ALA A 232 -18.99 2.13 2.08
CA ALA A 232 -18.10 2.85 2.97
C ALA A 232 -16.66 2.96 2.41
N LEU A 233 -16.12 1.89 1.82
CA LEU A 233 -14.81 1.92 1.18
C LEU A 233 -14.77 2.84 -0.04
N ASP A 234 -15.80 2.82 -0.89
CA ASP A 234 -15.91 3.70 -2.06
C ASP A 234 -15.98 5.17 -1.64
N GLU A 235 -16.68 5.48 -0.54
CA GLU A 235 -16.73 6.82 0.03
C GLU A 235 -15.37 7.26 0.60
N ILE A 236 -14.71 6.39 1.38
CA ILE A 236 -13.35 6.64 1.89
C ILE A 236 -12.38 6.85 0.73
N GLU A 237 -12.42 6.02 -0.32
CA GLU A 237 -11.54 6.15 -1.49
C GLU A 237 -11.76 7.47 -2.20
N THR A 238 -13.01 7.86 -2.43
CA THR A 238 -13.36 9.15 -3.02
C THR A 238 -12.80 10.31 -2.20
N ARG A 239 -12.94 10.25 -0.88
CA ARG A 239 -12.44 11.27 0.04
C ARG A 239 -10.90 11.34 0.02
N VAL A 240 -10.24 10.18 0.04
CA VAL A 240 -8.78 10.10 -0.08
C VAL A 240 -8.30 10.70 -1.40
N LEU A 241 -8.97 10.40 -2.53
CA LEU A 241 -8.64 10.97 -3.83
C LEU A 241 -8.82 12.49 -3.85
N LEU A 242 -9.86 13.02 -3.21
CA LEU A 242 -10.07 14.47 -3.10
C LEU A 242 -8.96 15.14 -2.30
N TRP A 243 -8.58 14.58 -1.16
CA TRP A 243 -7.47 15.11 -0.33
C TRP A 243 -6.14 15.02 -1.06
N GLN A 244 -5.84 13.90 -1.70
CA GLN A 244 -4.62 13.76 -2.52
C GLN A 244 -4.60 14.73 -3.68
N GLY A 245 -5.75 14.97 -4.33
CA GLY A 245 -5.88 15.97 -5.39
C GLY A 245 -5.63 17.40 -4.88
N LEU A 246 -6.13 17.73 -3.69
CA LEU A 246 -5.88 19.02 -3.05
C LEU A 246 -4.40 19.20 -2.69
N ASP A 247 -3.78 18.19 -2.06
CA ASP A 247 -2.36 18.20 -1.73
C ASP A 247 -1.49 18.39 -2.98
N LEU A 248 -1.75 17.61 -4.03
CA LEU A 248 -1.03 17.74 -5.30
C LEU A 248 -1.22 19.12 -5.93
N GLY A 249 -2.43 19.69 -5.81
CA GLY A 249 -2.74 21.05 -6.24
C GLY A 249 -1.94 22.10 -5.47
N LEU A 250 -1.86 21.99 -4.14
CA LEU A 250 -1.10 22.89 -3.28
C LEU A 250 0.41 22.77 -3.53
N ASP A 251 0.94 21.56 -3.68
CA ASP A 251 2.33 21.31 -4.03
C ASP A 251 2.68 21.90 -5.40
N SER A 252 1.79 21.71 -6.38
CA SER A 252 1.96 22.28 -7.72
C SER A 252 1.94 23.80 -7.68
N LEU A 253 1.06 24.41 -6.89
CA LEU A 253 1.00 25.87 -6.71
C LEU A 253 2.24 26.41 -6.01
N SER A 254 2.74 25.71 -5.00
CA SER A 254 3.98 26.04 -4.30
C SER A 254 5.16 26.02 -5.26
N LEU A 255 5.33 24.93 -6.02
CA LEU A 255 6.38 24.80 -7.00
C LEU A 255 6.27 25.85 -8.12
N ALA A 256 5.05 26.09 -8.62
CA ALA A 256 4.79 27.12 -9.63
C ALA A 256 5.17 28.52 -9.12
N SER A 257 4.92 28.83 -7.82
CA SER A 257 5.30 30.08 -7.21
C SER A 257 6.83 30.30 -7.18
N ILE A 258 7.57 29.24 -6.88
CA ILE A 258 9.04 29.27 -6.90
C ILE A 258 9.56 29.55 -8.33
N TYR A 259 9.05 28.81 -9.33
CA TYR A 259 9.44 29.02 -10.71
C TYR A 259 9.01 30.39 -11.24
N PHE A 260 7.85 30.89 -10.84
CA PHE A 260 7.36 32.21 -11.20
C PHE A 260 8.28 33.32 -10.66
N LEU A 261 8.68 33.24 -9.39
CA LEU A 261 9.63 34.19 -8.79
C LEU A 261 11.00 34.13 -9.49
N ALA A 262 11.48 32.92 -9.78
CA ALA A 262 12.73 32.75 -10.52
C ALA A 262 12.64 33.35 -11.94
N ALA A 263 11.54 33.10 -12.65
CA ALA A 263 11.30 33.65 -13.98
C ALA A 263 11.19 35.18 -13.99
N ILE A 264 10.48 35.76 -13.01
CA ILE A 264 10.42 37.23 -12.86
C ILE A 264 11.81 37.81 -12.60
N GLY A 265 12.61 37.21 -11.71
CA GLY A 265 13.98 37.63 -11.45
C GLY A 265 14.82 37.61 -12.72
N LEU A 266 14.73 36.54 -13.51
CA LEU A 266 15.41 36.44 -14.80
C LEU A 266 14.91 37.47 -15.83
N ALA A 267 13.58 37.68 -15.91
CA ALA A 267 12.97 38.64 -16.80
C ALA A 267 13.39 40.09 -16.48
N ILE A 268 13.49 40.45 -15.17
CA ILE A 268 13.97 41.77 -14.75
C ILE A 268 15.44 41.94 -15.10
N THR A 269 16.31 40.98 -14.83
CA THR A 269 17.75 41.07 -15.15
C THR A 269 17.95 41.16 -16.64
N PHE A 270 17.29 40.38 -17.46
CA PHE A 270 17.37 40.44 -18.91
C PHE A 270 16.71 41.71 -19.46
N GLY A 271 15.53 42.09 -18.99
CA GLY A 271 14.78 43.23 -19.49
C GLY A 271 15.40 44.58 -19.10
N VAL A 272 16.01 44.71 -17.94
CA VAL A 272 16.62 45.96 -17.46
C VAL A 272 18.08 46.08 -17.88
N MET A 273 18.86 44.98 -17.75
CA MET A 273 20.30 45.01 -18.05
C MET A 273 20.65 44.56 -19.46
N GLY A 274 19.72 43.90 -20.18
CA GLY A 274 19.96 43.34 -21.52
C GLY A 274 20.98 42.20 -21.53
N VAL A 275 21.24 41.57 -20.42
CA VAL A 275 22.29 40.58 -20.22
C VAL A 275 21.69 39.26 -19.80
N ILE A 276 22.10 38.16 -20.42
CA ILE A 276 21.73 36.81 -20.02
C ILE A 276 22.67 36.37 -18.90
N ASN A 277 22.11 36.20 -17.71
CA ASN A 277 22.87 35.73 -16.55
C ASN A 277 22.67 34.22 -16.33
N MET A 278 23.67 33.40 -16.74
CA MET A 278 23.61 31.94 -16.53
C MET A 278 23.81 31.53 -15.08
N ALA A 279 24.31 32.43 -14.22
CA ALA A 279 24.47 32.16 -12.78
C ALA A 279 23.20 32.46 -11.95
N HIS A 280 22.06 32.74 -12.58
CA HIS A 280 20.85 33.09 -11.88
C HIS A 280 20.38 32.00 -10.88
N GLY A 281 20.48 30.73 -11.26
CA GLY A 281 20.18 29.59 -10.39
C GLY A 281 21.05 29.52 -9.15
N GLU A 282 22.29 30.00 -9.23
CA GLU A 282 23.25 29.95 -8.11
C GLU A 282 22.89 30.98 -7.01
N PHE A 283 22.18 32.05 -7.34
CA PHE A 283 21.63 32.96 -6.32
C PHE A 283 20.51 32.32 -5.52
N ILE A 284 19.67 31.47 -6.15
CA ILE A 284 18.66 30.68 -5.45
C ILE A 284 19.36 29.71 -4.50
N MET A 285 20.38 29.02 -4.96
CA MET A 285 21.21 28.12 -4.15
C MET A 285 21.85 28.87 -2.96
N MET A 286 22.42 30.06 -3.18
CA MET A 286 23.02 30.87 -2.10
C MET A 286 21.97 31.26 -1.04
N GLY A 287 20.77 31.62 -1.47
CA GLY A 287 19.66 31.90 -0.57
C GLY A 287 19.30 30.69 0.31
N ALA A 288 19.21 29.51 -0.29
CA ALA A 288 18.93 28.27 0.42
C ALA A 288 20.03 27.91 1.44
N TYR A 289 21.32 28.01 1.04
CA TYR A 289 22.43 27.80 1.98
C TYR A 289 22.49 28.84 3.10
N THR A 290 22.07 30.09 2.84
CA THR A 290 21.96 31.08 3.92
C THR A 290 20.94 30.63 4.94
N GLY A 291 19.79 30.14 4.52
CA GLY A 291 18.78 29.54 5.42
C GLY A 291 19.35 28.39 6.25
N PHE A 292 20.08 27.48 5.62
CA PHE A 292 20.75 26.37 6.31
C PHE A 292 21.75 26.84 7.36
N VAL A 293 22.58 27.83 7.04
CA VAL A 293 23.58 28.37 7.99
C VAL A 293 22.88 29.08 9.18
N VAL A 294 21.80 29.79 8.92
CA VAL A 294 21.02 30.43 9.99
C VAL A 294 20.46 29.41 10.98
N GLN A 295 19.97 28.27 10.49
CA GLN A 295 19.47 27.18 11.34
C GLN A 295 20.60 26.51 12.16
N GLN A 296 21.83 26.55 11.71
CA GLN A 296 22.97 26.06 12.49
C GLN A 296 23.28 26.94 13.71
N VAL A 297 22.92 28.23 13.65
CA VAL A 297 23.22 29.24 14.68
C VAL A 297 22.02 29.47 15.59
N ILE A 298 20.80 29.43 15.03
CA ILE A 298 19.54 29.69 15.74
C ILE A 298 18.78 28.38 15.87
N PRO A 299 18.72 27.76 17.09
CA PRO A 299 18.03 26.48 17.28
C PRO A 299 16.50 26.54 17.15
N ASP A 300 15.89 27.71 17.36
CA ASP A 300 14.46 27.92 17.18
C ASP A 300 14.14 28.03 15.68
N TYR A 301 13.42 27.05 15.15
CA TYR A 301 13.11 26.97 13.72
C TYR A 301 12.20 28.11 13.23
N THR A 302 11.29 28.62 14.07
CA THR A 302 10.44 29.76 13.72
C THR A 302 11.27 31.05 13.62
N LEU A 303 12.11 31.30 14.62
CA LEU A 303 12.98 32.47 14.63
C LEU A 303 14.02 32.38 13.51
N SER A 304 14.56 31.18 13.27
CA SER A 304 15.54 30.96 12.18
C SER A 304 14.95 31.29 10.81
N LEU A 305 13.68 30.93 10.56
CA LEU A 305 12.99 31.24 9.31
C LEU A 305 12.80 32.76 9.12
N VAL A 306 12.36 33.46 10.19
CA VAL A 306 12.17 34.93 10.17
C VAL A 306 13.49 35.68 9.91
N VAL A 307 14.60 35.18 10.46
CA VAL A 307 15.92 35.81 10.27
C VAL A 307 16.53 35.39 8.93
N ALA A 308 16.29 34.15 8.48
CA ALA A 308 16.85 33.64 7.23
C ALA A 308 16.35 34.42 6.00
N LEU A 309 15.08 34.83 5.96
CA LEU A 309 14.52 35.52 4.80
C LEU A 309 15.23 36.85 4.50
N PRO A 310 15.35 37.82 5.46
CA PRO A 310 16.08 39.07 5.17
C PRO A 310 17.57 38.84 4.97
N LEU A 311 18.19 37.88 5.66
CA LEU A 311 19.59 37.60 5.50
C LEU A 311 19.91 36.97 4.14
N ALA A 312 19.08 36.03 3.66
CA ALA A 312 19.21 35.44 2.34
C ALA A 312 19.08 36.52 1.24
N PHE A 313 18.13 37.45 1.40
CA PHE A 313 18.01 38.61 0.51
C PHE A 313 19.31 39.46 0.50
N LEU A 314 19.84 39.80 1.65
CA LEU A 314 21.05 40.63 1.77
C LEU A 314 22.28 39.92 1.15
N VAL A 315 22.45 38.64 1.40
CA VAL A 315 23.58 37.83 0.86
C VAL A 315 23.48 37.70 -0.65
N THR A 316 22.33 37.38 -1.19
CA THR A 316 22.12 37.25 -2.65
C THR A 316 22.20 38.60 -3.34
N PHE A 317 21.66 39.68 -2.72
CA PHE A 317 21.82 41.03 -3.22
C PHE A 317 23.29 41.47 -3.27
N ALA A 318 24.05 41.27 -2.20
CA ALA A 318 25.47 41.59 -2.15
C ALA A 318 26.28 40.83 -3.21
N ALA A 319 26.00 39.52 -3.39
CA ALA A 319 26.62 38.72 -4.42
C ALA A 319 26.26 39.19 -5.84
N GLY A 320 25.00 39.59 -6.06
CA GLY A 320 24.54 40.15 -7.33
C GLY A 320 25.25 41.48 -7.67
N VAL A 321 25.33 42.40 -6.67
CA VAL A 321 26.09 43.66 -6.82
C VAL A 321 27.58 43.41 -7.08
N ALA A 322 28.17 42.44 -6.37
CA ALA A 322 29.58 42.08 -6.62
C ALA A 322 29.79 41.55 -8.04
N MET A 323 28.93 40.64 -8.50
CA MET A 323 29.01 40.10 -9.86
C MET A 323 28.80 41.19 -10.93
N GLU A 324 27.85 42.09 -10.72
CA GLU A 324 27.62 43.22 -11.63
C GLU A 324 28.85 44.09 -11.71
N ARG A 325 29.38 44.55 -10.59
CA ARG A 325 30.51 45.51 -10.56
C ARG A 325 31.83 44.91 -10.99
N LEU A 326 32.08 43.65 -10.68
CA LEU A 326 33.37 43.01 -10.96
C LEU A 326 33.45 42.45 -12.38
N VAL A 327 32.34 41.99 -12.96
CA VAL A 327 32.32 41.22 -14.20
C VAL A 327 31.35 41.82 -15.22
N ILE A 328 30.05 41.91 -14.94
CA ILE A 328 29.05 42.23 -15.97
C ILE A 328 29.20 43.64 -16.50
N ARG A 329 29.53 44.60 -15.64
CA ARG A 329 29.73 46.02 -16.01
C ARG A 329 30.66 46.25 -17.18
N TRP A 330 31.70 45.43 -17.31
CA TRP A 330 32.68 45.52 -18.35
C TRP A 330 32.26 44.85 -19.65
N LEU A 331 31.18 44.08 -19.64
CA LEU A 331 30.71 43.21 -20.70
C LEU A 331 29.33 43.61 -21.26
N TYR A 332 28.73 44.72 -20.83
CA TYR A 332 27.37 45.15 -21.25
C TYR A 332 27.19 45.21 -22.78
N HIS A 333 28.19 45.52 -23.53
CA HIS A 333 28.14 45.61 -25.01
C HIS A 333 28.53 44.31 -25.72
N ARG A 334 28.73 43.22 -24.97
CA ARG A 334 29.25 41.94 -25.48
C ARG A 334 28.43 40.76 -24.94
N PRO A 335 27.24 40.52 -25.47
CA PRO A 335 26.30 39.56 -24.91
C PRO A 335 26.84 38.12 -24.81
N LEU A 336 27.58 37.66 -25.83
CA LEU A 336 28.18 36.33 -25.86
C LEU A 336 29.29 36.15 -24.81
N GLU A 337 30.12 37.18 -24.61
CA GLU A 337 31.18 37.16 -23.61
C GLU A 337 30.56 37.18 -22.19
N THR A 338 29.47 37.92 -21.98
CA THR A 338 28.75 37.95 -20.72
C THR A 338 28.13 36.60 -20.39
N LEU A 339 27.51 35.93 -21.37
CA LEU A 339 26.95 34.61 -21.22
C LEU A 339 28.05 33.60 -20.80
N LEU A 340 29.21 33.64 -21.47
CA LEU A 340 30.32 32.74 -21.15
C LEU A 340 30.94 33.03 -19.78
N ALA A 341 31.09 34.31 -19.41
CA ALA A 341 31.61 34.72 -18.10
C ALA A 341 30.68 34.31 -16.96
N THR A 342 29.37 34.53 -17.13
CA THR A 342 28.38 34.13 -16.10
C THR A 342 28.24 32.61 -15.98
N PHE A 343 28.42 31.85 -17.05
CA PHE A 343 28.53 30.39 -17.02
C PHE A 343 29.75 29.92 -16.23
N GLY A 344 30.90 30.53 -16.45
CA GLY A 344 32.09 30.25 -15.64
C GLY A 344 31.91 30.56 -14.16
N ILE A 345 31.23 31.66 -13.84
CA ILE A 345 30.86 32.02 -12.45
C ILE A 345 29.90 30.98 -11.84
N SER A 346 28.91 30.53 -12.62
CA SER A 346 27.99 29.49 -12.17
C SER A 346 28.73 28.22 -11.71
N ILE A 347 29.64 27.73 -12.56
CA ILE A 347 30.46 26.55 -12.20
C ILE A 347 31.32 26.84 -10.97
N ALA A 348 31.94 28.00 -10.88
CA ALA A 348 32.78 28.37 -9.73
C ALA A 348 31.96 28.40 -8.42
N LEU A 349 30.76 29.00 -8.41
CA LEU A 349 29.88 29.06 -7.26
C LEU A 349 29.37 27.67 -6.84
N GLN A 350 29.04 26.80 -7.79
CA GLN A 350 28.68 25.40 -7.51
C GLN A 350 29.84 24.65 -6.84
N GLN A 351 31.06 24.78 -7.34
CA GLN A 351 32.23 24.14 -6.75
C GLN A 351 32.55 24.72 -5.37
N LEU A 352 32.40 26.02 -5.18
CA LEU A 352 32.56 26.66 -3.89
C LEU A 352 31.55 26.14 -2.86
N ALA A 353 30.29 26.05 -3.23
CA ALA A 353 29.24 25.50 -2.38
C ALA A 353 29.52 24.02 -1.99
N LYS A 354 29.95 23.19 -2.98
CA LYS A 354 30.35 21.81 -2.72
C LYS A 354 31.54 21.69 -1.77
N ASN A 355 32.51 22.58 -1.90
CA ASN A 355 33.70 22.59 -1.03
C ASN A 355 33.35 23.01 0.42
N ILE A 356 32.42 23.96 0.58
CA ILE A 356 32.03 24.47 1.92
C ILE A 356 31.05 23.53 2.60
N PHE A 357 29.99 23.10 1.90
CA PHE A 357 28.86 22.38 2.46
C PHE A 357 28.89 20.86 2.18
N GLY A 358 29.79 20.42 1.30
CA GLY A 358 29.86 19.03 0.86
C GLY A 358 28.92 18.72 -0.30
N THR A 359 28.94 17.45 -0.75
CA THR A 359 28.12 16.96 -1.88
C THR A 359 26.78 16.37 -1.46
N GLN A 360 26.55 16.24 -0.16
CA GLN A 360 25.29 15.70 0.39
C GLN A 360 24.23 16.80 0.47
N ALA A 361 22.99 16.43 0.18
CA ALA A 361 21.85 17.32 0.40
C ALA A 361 21.79 17.75 1.88
N ARG A 362 21.59 19.04 2.10
CA ARG A 362 21.44 19.63 3.43
C ARG A 362 19.98 20.06 3.61
N PRO A 363 19.15 19.25 4.31
CA PRO A 363 17.75 19.59 4.52
C PRO A 363 17.64 20.82 5.43
N LEU A 364 16.64 21.67 5.14
CA LEU A 364 16.11 22.65 6.05
C LEU A 364 15.00 22.00 6.84
N THR A 365 15.00 22.17 8.16
CA THR A 365 13.92 21.67 9.02
C THR A 365 12.85 22.75 9.15
N SER A 366 11.60 22.38 8.88
CA SER A 366 10.46 23.28 9.05
C SER A 366 10.04 23.37 10.53
N PRO A 367 9.46 24.51 10.97
CA PRO A 367 8.80 24.60 12.26
C PRO A 367 7.61 23.66 12.34
N SER A 368 7.29 23.16 13.54
CA SER A 368 6.19 22.20 13.75
C SER A 368 4.81 22.69 13.29
N TRP A 369 4.58 23.99 13.30
CA TRP A 369 3.33 24.60 12.79
C TRP A 369 3.24 24.60 11.25
N LEU A 370 4.36 24.38 10.54
CA LEU A 370 4.41 24.28 9.09
C LEU A 370 4.38 22.81 8.62
N ASP A 371 4.75 21.86 9.51
CA ASP A 371 4.79 20.42 9.23
C ASP A 371 3.44 19.72 9.43
N GLY A 372 2.41 20.44 9.84
CA GLY A 372 1.08 19.89 10.05
C GLY A 372 0.49 19.44 8.71
N ALA A 373 0.59 18.14 8.42
CA ALA A 373 -0.32 17.53 7.49
C ALA A 373 -1.72 17.60 8.08
N TRP A 374 -2.60 18.33 7.46
CA TRP A 374 -4.04 18.32 7.77
C TRP A 374 -4.61 17.01 7.18
N VAL A 375 -4.46 15.91 7.91
CA VAL A 375 -5.02 14.61 7.57
C VAL A 375 -6.02 14.21 8.63
#